data_045e38c9393d176e08a42b5afd0e677e
#
_entry.id   045e38c9393d176e08a42b5afd0e677e
#
_cell.length_a   1.000
_cell.length_b   1.000
_cell.length_c   1.000
_cell.angle_alpha   90.00
_cell.angle_beta   90.00
_cell.angle_gamma   90.00
#
_symmetry.space_group_name_H-M   'P 1'
#
loop_
_entity.id
_entity.type
_entity.pdbx_description
1 polymer ?
#
loop_
_entity_poly.entity_id
_entity_poly.type
_entity_poly.pdbx_seq_one_letter_code
_entity_poly.pdbx_strand_id
1 'polypeptide(L)'
;MGFIRVIMDIQKTALYEYHKSLGAKFVAFAGYQMPVQYTSGIVEEHKLTRSKAGLFDVSHMGQLFIEGSSDLIKELEKIIPTDLKNIKLNQSKYSFLINETGGIYDDLIVTKIDKGFNIILNAACKKHDYKIIKEALSNKFKLTLHEDLSLI
;
A
#
# COMPACT_ATOMS: atom_id res chain seq x y z
N MET A 1 -17.35 -10.48 -34.55
CA MET A 1 -16.96 -9.49 -33.53
C MET A 1 -15.94 -10.17 -32.63
N GLY A 2 -14.64 -9.91 -32.84
CA GLY A 2 -13.57 -10.54 -32.07
C GLY A 2 -13.44 -9.84 -30.73
N PHE A 3 -13.61 -10.59 -29.63
CA PHE A 3 -13.25 -10.13 -28.29
C PHE A 3 -11.73 -9.99 -28.24
N ILE A 4 -11.22 -8.75 -28.25
CA ILE A 4 -9.82 -8.47 -27.88
C ILE A 4 -9.71 -8.81 -26.40
N ARG A 5 -9.15 -9.98 -26.08
CA ARG A 5 -8.76 -10.34 -24.73
C ARG A 5 -7.55 -9.47 -24.39
N VAL A 6 -7.78 -8.37 -23.69
CA VAL A 6 -6.70 -7.59 -23.11
C VAL A 6 -6.03 -8.52 -22.09
N ILE A 7 -4.90 -9.11 -22.47
CA ILE A 7 -4.02 -9.82 -21.53
C ILE A 7 -3.43 -8.71 -20.68
N MET A 8 -4.04 -8.41 -19.55
CA MET A 8 -3.38 -7.57 -18.54
C MET A 8 -2.15 -8.36 -18.07
N ASP A 9 -0.98 -7.81 -18.28
CA ASP A 9 0.28 -8.35 -17.76
C ASP A 9 0.17 -8.37 -16.23
N ILE A 10 -0.01 -9.56 -15.66
CA ILE A 10 -0.13 -9.73 -14.22
C ILE A 10 1.27 -9.57 -13.63
N GLN A 11 1.44 -8.58 -12.77
CA GLN A 11 2.71 -8.25 -12.14
C GLN A 11 3.12 -9.31 -11.11
N LYS A 12 4.40 -9.33 -10.75
CA LYS A 12 4.98 -10.20 -9.74
C LYS A 12 5.65 -9.34 -8.67
N THR A 13 5.56 -9.75 -7.40
CA THR A 13 6.36 -9.13 -6.34
C THR A 13 7.82 -9.56 -6.44
N ALA A 14 8.72 -8.86 -5.77
CA ALA A 14 10.14 -9.21 -5.75
C ALA A 14 10.39 -10.62 -5.17
N LEU A 15 9.52 -11.09 -4.28
CA LEU A 15 9.63 -12.40 -3.65
C LEU A 15 8.91 -13.53 -4.40
N TYR A 16 8.35 -13.28 -5.58
CA TYR A 16 7.57 -14.26 -6.34
C TYR A 16 8.29 -15.61 -6.53
N GLU A 17 9.54 -15.61 -7.00
CA GLU A 17 10.30 -16.85 -7.23
C GLU A 17 10.63 -17.56 -5.90
N TYR A 18 10.83 -16.82 -4.82
CA TYR A 18 11.00 -17.39 -3.49
C TYR A 18 9.73 -18.08 -3.00
N HIS A 19 8.56 -17.45 -3.10
CA HIS A 19 7.28 -18.10 -2.80
C HIS A 19 7.05 -19.35 -3.63
N LYS A 20 7.38 -19.31 -4.92
CA LYS A 20 7.28 -20.45 -5.81
C LYS A 20 8.18 -21.62 -5.36
N SER A 21 9.41 -21.33 -4.94
CA SER A 21 10.34 -22.35 -4.42
C SER A 21 9.86 -23.02 -3.14
N LEU A 22 9.02 -22.32 -2.36
CA LEU A 22 8.36 -22.84 -1.16
C LEU A 22 7.04 -23.59 -1.45
N GLY A 23 6.69 -23.81 -2.72
CA GLY A 23 5.49 -24.53 -3.12
C GLY A 23 4.20 -23.71 -3.00
N ALA A 24 4.30 -22.39 -3.04
CA ALA A 24 3.13 -21.52 -3.01
C ALA A 24 2.19 -21.75 -4.21
N LYS A 25 0.88 -21.74 -3.95
CA LYS A 25 -0.15 -21.62 -4.98
C LYS A 25 -0.49 -20.15 -5.17
N PHE A 26 -0.55 -19.72 -6.44
CA PHE A 26 -0.77 -18.32 -6.78
C PHE A 26 -2.17 -18.07 -7.31
N VAL A 27 -2.68 -16.87 -7.04
CA VAL A 27 -3.91 -16.32 -7.61
C VAL A 27 -3.66 -14.91 -8.13
N ALA A 28 -4.46 -14.48 -9.10
CA ALA A 28 -4.49 -13.09 -9.53
C ALA A 28 -5.21 -12.25 -8.45
N PHE A 29 -4.51 -11.28 -7.88
CA PHE A 29 -5.05 -10.36 -6.87
C PHE A 29 -4.49 -8.96 -7.09
N ALA A 30 -5.37 -7.96 -7.21
CA ALA A 30 -5.03 -6.54 -7.40
C ALA A 30 -3.97 -6.28 -8.50
N GLY A 31 -4.02 -7.05 -9.61
CA GLY A 31 -3.07 -6.93 -10.71
C GLY A 31 -1.75 -7.69 -10.53
N TYR A 32 -1.61 -8.43 -9.43
CA TYR A 32 -0.41 -9.21 -9.11
C TYR A 32 -0.70 -10.71 -9.02
N GLN A 33 0.32 -11.53 -9.25
CA GLN A 33 0.34 -12.94 -8.88
C GLN A 33 0.73 -13.06 -7.41
N MET A 34 -0.26 -13.30 -6.53
CA MET A 34 -0.03 -13.37 -5.09
C MET A 34 -0.14 -14.79 -4.58
N PRO A 35 0.74 -15.21 -3.63
CA PRO A 35 0.63 -16.51 -2.99
C PRO A 35 -0.60 -16.55 -2.09
N VAL A 36 -1.49 -17.53 -2.32
CA VAL A 36 -2.73 -17.68 -1.53
C VAL A 36 -2.59 -18.72 -0.44
N GLN A 37 -1.73 -19.71 -0.62
CA GLN A 37 -1.41 -20.75 0.35
C GLN A 37 -0.14 -21.49 -0.01
N TYR A 38 0.43 -22.19 0.96
CA TYR A 38 1.54 -23.14 0.81
C TYR A 38 1.07 -24.58 1.00
N THR A 39 2.00 -25.51 1.21
CA THR A 39 1.71 -26.95 1.32
C THR A 39 0.82 -27.31 2.50
N SER A 40 0.88 -26.56 3.61
CA SER A 40 0.03 -26.73 4.80
C SER A 40 -1.44 -26.35 4.56
N GLY A 41 -1.70 -25.51 3.60
CA GLY A 41 -3.04 -25.04 3.22
C GLY A 41 -3.57 -23.88 4.08
N ILE A 42 -4.52 -23.15 3.53
CA ILE A 42 -5.06 -21.90 4.11
C ILE A 42 -5.51 -22.06 5.58
N VAL A 43 -6.21 -23.15 5.89
CA VAL A 43 -6.78 -23.36 7.24
C VAL A 43 -5.70 -23.50 8.31
N GLU A 44 -4.68 -24.28 8.03
CA GLU A 44 -3.56 -24.47 8.99
C GLU A 44 -2.69 -23.23 9.08
N GLU A 45 -2.43 -22.53 7.98
CA GLU A 45 -1.71 -21.25 7.98
C GLU A 45 -2.46 -20.16 8.76
N HIS A 46 -3.80 -20.11 8.63
CA HIS A 46 -4.64 -19.22 9.43
C HIS A 46 -4.56 -19.55 10.92
N LYS A 47 -4.70 -20.82 11.31
CA LYS A 47 -4.59 -21.25 12.72
C LYS A 47 -3.21 -20.93 13.29
N LEU A 48 -2.14 -21.16 12.52
CA LEU A 48 -0.78 -20.86 12.92
C LEU A 48 -0.59 -19.36 13.18
N THR A 49 -1.07 -18.52 12.28
CA THR A 49 -1.03 -17.06 12.43
C THR A 49 -1.80 -16.59 13.68
N ARG A 50 -2.95 -17.22 13.99
CA ARG A 50 -3.76 -16.88 15.17
C ARG A 50 -3.15 -17.36 16.49
N SER A 51 -2.43 -18.48 16.48
CA SER A 51 -1.87 -19.11 17.69
C SER A 51 -0.40 -18.77 17.94
N LYS A 52 0.34 -18.36 16.92
CA LYS A 52 1.76 -18.03 16.97
C LYS A 52 2.05 -16.72 16.26
N ALA A 53 2.60 -16.79 15.04
CA ALA A 53 2.90 -15.63 14.19
C ALA A 53 2.79 -16.01 12.71
N GLY A 54 2.48 -14.99 11.85
CA GLY A 54 2.53 -15.09 10.39
C GLY A 54 3.41 -13.99 9.82
N LEU A 55 4.10 -14.30 8.73
CA LEU A 55 4.85 -13.35 7.92
C LEU A 55 4.16 -13.25 6.57
N PHE A 56 3.91 -12.02 6.11
CA PHE A 56 3.13 -11.77 4.90
C PHE A 56 3.91 -10.87 3.93
N ASP A 57 4.07 -11.34 2.68
CA ASP A 57 4.49 -10.45 1.59
C ASP A 57 3.30 -9.60 1.14
N VAL A 58 3.36 -8.30 1.42
CA VAL A 58 2.38 -7.30 0.99
C VAL A 58 2.99 -6.28 0.02
N SER A 59 4.04 -6.67 -0.69
CA SER A 59 4.80 -5.81 -1.62
C SER A 59 3.98 -5.30 -2.81
N HIS A 60 2.78 -5.85 -3.06
CA HIS A 60 1.84 -5.33 -4.05
C HIS A 60 1.22 -3.99 -3.64
N MET A 61 1.25 -3.64 -2.35
CA MET A 61 0.77 -2.35 -1.84
C MET A 61 1.63 -1.19 -2.37
N GLY A 62 1.02 -0.01 -2.52
CA GLY A 62 1.75 1.20 -2.87
C GLY A 62 2.53 1.76 -1.68
N GLN A 63 3.81 2.11 -1.89
CA GLN A 63 4.64 2.76 -0.89
C GLN A 63 4.96 4.17 -1.38
N LEU A 64 4.24 5.16 -0.85
CA LEU A 64 4.36 6.56 -1.23
C LEU A 64 5.16 7.33 -0.18
N PHE A 65 6.35 7.81 -0.55
CA PHE A 65 7.16 8.70 0.28
C PHE A 65 6.92 10.14 -0.12
N ILE A 66 6.64 10.98 0.88
CA ILE A 66 6.41 12.42 0.71
C ILE A 66 7.37 13.17 1.60
N GLU A 67 8.28 13.94 0.98
CA GLU A 67 9.26 14.74 1.70
C GLU A 67 8.71 16.15 2.00
N GLY A 68 8.86 16.60 3.24
CA GLY A 68 8.44 17.92 3.68
C GLY A 68 8.43 18.09 5.20
N SER A 69 8.14 19.30 5.65
CA SER A 69 8.14 19.69 7.06
C SER A 69 6.71 20.10 7.53
N SER A 70 6.64 21.11 8.39
CA SER A 70 5.38 21.60 8.97
C SER A 70 4.31 22.00 7.95
N ASP A 71 4.72 22.51 6.77
CA ASP A 71 3.76 22.89 5.72
C ASP A 71 3.14 21.66 5.04
N LEU A 72 3.92 20.57 4.89
CA LEU A 72 3.39 19.29 4.42
C LEU A 72 2.29 18.76 5.36
N ILE A 73 2.51 18.84 6.67
CA ILE A 73 1.51 18.41 7.66
C ILE A 73 0.18 19.12 7.43
N LYS A 74 0.19 20.45 7.32
CA LYS A 74 -1.01 21.26 7.11
C LYS A 74 -1.77 20.88 5.84
N GLU A 75 -1.03 20.58 4.75
CA GLU A 75 -1.67 20.21 3.49
C GLU A 75 -2.21 18.76 3.53
N LEU A 76 -1.47 17.83 4.13
CA LEU A 76 -1.93 16.44 4.28
C LEU A 76 -3.16 16.32 5.20
N GLU A 77 -3.23 17.07 6.29
CA GLU A 77 -4.37 17.05 7.22
C GLU A 77 -5.69 17.54 6.58
N LYS A 78 -5.64 18.17 5.40
CA LYS A 78 -6.85 18.53 4.63
C LYS A 78 -7.50 17.30 3.96
N ILE A 79 -6.69 16.27 3.65
CA ILE A 79 -7.12 15.09 2.88
C ILE A 79 -6.96 13.78 3.67
N ILE A 80 -6.24 13.80 4.80
CA ILE A 80 -6.04 12.68 5.71
C ILE A 80 -6.49 13.13 7.10
N PRO A 81 -7.66 12.67 7.61
CA PRO A 81 -8.28 13.15 8.85
C PRO A 81 -7.58 12.55 10.09
N THR A 82 -6.29 12.81 10.23
CA THR A 82 -5.45 12.34 11.33
C THR A 82 -4.56 13.47 11.82
N ASP A 83 -4.42 13.62 13.12
CA ASP A 83 -3.49 14.57 13.75
C ASP A 83 -2.04 14.16 13.48
N LEU A 84 -1.54 14.52 12.28
CA LEU A 84 -0.21 14.17 11.79
C LEU A 84 0.89 14.88 12.57
N LYS A 85 0.59 16.05 13.13
CA LYS A 85 1.52 16.84 13.92
C LYS A 85 2.02 16.07 15.15
N ASN A 86 1.14 15.32 15.79
CA ASN A 86 1.41 14.60 17.04
C ASN A 86 1.81 13.14 16.82
N ILE A 87 1.93 12.66 15.59
CA ILE A 87 2.50 11.34 15.30
C ILE A 87 4.00 11.37 15.63
N LYS A 88 4.45 10.40 16.42
CA LYS A 88 5.88 10.23 16.76
C LYS A 88 6.65 9.66 15.56
N LEU A 89 7.97 9.91 15.52
CA LEU A 89 8.85 9.30 14.54
C LEU A 89 8.69 7.76 14.55
N ASN A 90 8.62 7.16 13.36
CA ASN A 90 8.39 5.73 13.13
C ASN A 90 7.05 5.20 13.69
N GLN A 91 6.13 6.07 14.06
CA GLN A 91 4.78 5.68 14.44
C GLN A 91 3.87 5.71 13.21
N SER A 92 3.08 4.64 13.06
CA SER A 92 2.06 4.50 12.03
C SER A 92 0.66 4.75 12.58
N LYS A 93 -0.21 5.30 11.73
CA LYS A 93 -1.65 5.47 11.98
C LYS A 93 -2.43 4.97 10.79
N TYR A 94 -3.47 4.17 11.05
CA TYR A 94 -4.50 3.86 10.08
C TYR A 94 -5.41 5.08 9.91
N SER A 95 -5.71 5.45 8.68
CA SER A 95 -6.51 6.62 8.34
C SER A 95 -7.19 6.44 6.99
N PHE A 96 -7.75 7.53 6.47
CA PHE A 96 -8.50 7.56 5.22
C PHE A 96 -7.97 8.66 4.31
N LEU A 97 -8.14 8.48 3.02
CA LEU A 97 -8.08 9.54 2.02
C LEU A 97 -9.49 10.07 1.81
N ILE A 98 -9.71 11.36 2.05
CA ILE A 98 -11.05 11.97 2.00
C ILE A 98 -11.14 13.07 0.94
N ASN A 99 -12.36 13.33 0.47
CA ASN A 99 -12.68 14.47 -0.38
C ASN A 99 -13.10 15.70 0.44
N GLU A 100 -13.35 16.82 -0.23
CA GLU A 100 -13.73 18.10 0.38
C GLU A 100 -15.05 18.05 1.17
N THR A 101 -15.92 17.09 0.89
CA THR A 101 -17.19 16.90 1.61
C THR A 101 -17.10 15.90 2.75
N GLY A 102 -15.89 15.35 3.01
CA GLY A 102 -15.66 14.33 4.03
C GLY A 102 -15.99 12.91 3.60
N GLY A 103 -16.32 12.69 2.31
CA GLY A 103 -16.50 11.35 1.75
C GLY A 103 -15.14 10.63 1.63
N ILE A 104 -15.13 9.33 1.84
CA ILE A 104 -13.92 8.50 1.80
C ILE A 104 -13.65 8.04 0.36
N TYR A 105 -12.44 8.28 -0.13
CA TYR A 105 -11.93 7.68 -1.37
C TYR A 105 -11.36 6.29 -1.12
N ASP A 106 -10.47 6.15 -0.12
CA ASP A 106 -9.82 4.90 0.24
C ASP A 106 -9.30 4.97 1.69
N ASP A 107 -8.85 3.83 2.22
CA ASP A 107 -8.11 3.76 3.47
C ASP A 107 -6.60 3.65 3.22
N LEU A 108 -5.81 4.06 4.20
CA LEU A 108 -4.36 4.08 4.11
C LEU A 108 -3.69 3.96 5.48
N ILE A 109 -2.38 3.68 5.45
CA ILE A 109 -1.55 3.78 6.67
C ILE A 109 -0.55 4.90 6.45
N VAL A 110 -0.52 5.88 7.35
CA VAL A 110 0.46 6.97 7.35
C VAL A 110 1.47 6.77 8.46
N THR A 111 2.76 6.83 8.11
CA THR A 111 3.89 6.67 9.04
C THR A 111 4.77 7.91 9.01
N LYS A 112 5.06 8.47 10.19
CA LYS A 112 6.01 9.57 10.32
C LYS A 112 7.44 9.05 10.12
N ILE A 113 8.17 9.65 9.19
CA ILE A 113 9.60 9.40 8.96
C ILE A 113 10.41 10.69 9.14
N ASP A 114 11.75 10.60 9.19
CA ASP A 114 12.62 11.76 9.46
C ASP A 114 12.34 12.96 8.56
N LYS A 115 12.12 12.75 7.27
CA LYS A 115 11.98 13.82 6.28
C LYS A 115 10.54 13.98 5.75
N GLY A 116 9.53 13.50 6.48
CA GLY A 116 8.14 13.60 6.04
C GLY A 116 7.29 12.40 6.42
N PHE A 117 6.62 11.78 5.45
CA PHE A 117 5.73 10.64 5.67
C PHE A 117 5.92 9.54 4.65
N ASN A 118 5.80 8.30 5.11
CA ASN A 118 5.54 7.14 4.26
C ASN A 118 4.06 6.78 4.35
N ILE A 119 3.39 6.64 3.20
CA ILE A 119 1.98 6.29 3.12
C ILE A 119 1.86 4.97 2.36
N ILE A 120 1.20 3.98 2.98
CA ILE A 120 0.89 2.71 2.34
C ILE A 120 -0.52 2.83 1.74
N LEU A 121 -0.61 2.59 0.44
CA LEU A 121 -1.83 2.67 -0.36
C LEU A 121 -2.29 1.27 -0.79
N ASN A 122 -3.59 1.08 -0.92
CA ASN A 122 -4.17 -0.18 -1.38
C ASN A 122 -3.73 -0.51 -2.81
N ALA A 123 -3.32 -1.75 -3.05
CA ALA A 123 -2.69 -2.19 -4.29
C ALA A 123 -3.52 -1.86 -5.56
N ALA A 124 -4.84 -2.09 -5.51
CA ALA A 124 -5.74 -1.84 -6.62
C ALA A 124 -5.92 -0.33 -6.91
N CYS A 125 -5.85 0.51 -5.88
CA CYS A 125 -6.14 1.95 -5.93
C CYS A 125 -4.88 2.82 -5.96
N LYS A 126 -3.68 2.28 -5.70
CA LYS A 126 -2.44 3.05 -5.47
C LYS A 126 -2.15 4.14 -6.50
N LYS A 127 -2.45 3.90 -7.79
CA LYS A 127 -2.23 4.91 -8.85
C LYS A 127 -3.26 6.04 -8.80
N HIS A 128 -4.50 5.70 -8.48
CA HIS A 128 -5.59 6.65 -8.30
C HIS A 128 -5.34 7.54 -7.08
N ASP A 129 -5.03 6.92 -5.94
CA ASP A 129 -4.77 7.63 -4.68
C ASP A 129 -3.53 8.52 -4.77
N TYR A 130 -2.45 8.01 -5.40
CA TYR A 130 -1.27 8.82 -5.70
C TYR A 130 -1.63 10.08 -6.49
N LYS A 131 -2.52 9.96 -7.50
CA LYS A 131 -2.96 11.10 -8.30
C LYS A 131 -3.70 12.12 -7.45
N ILE A 132 -4.66 11.68 -6.61
CA ILE A 132 -5.42 12.57 -5.70
C ILE A 132 -4.46 13.29 -4.75
N ILE A 133 -3.55 12.56 -4.09
CA ILE A 133 -2.59 13.14 -3.14
C ILE A 133 -1.69 14.16 -3.86
N LYS A 134 -1.18 13.81 -5.04
CA LYS A 134 -0.32 14.69 -5.84
C LYS A 134 -1.03 15.99 -6.25
N GLU A 135 -2.29 15.91 -6.67
CA GLU A 135 -3.11 17.06 -7.04
C GLU A 135 -3.39 17.94 -5.81
N ALA A 136 -3.78 17.36 -4.70
CA ALA A 136 -4.03 18.10 -3.45
C ALA A 136 -2.78 18.82 -2.93
N LEU A 137 -1.61 18.24 -3.08
CA LEU A 137 -0.32 18.85 -2.68
C LEU A 137 0.22 19.85 -3.71
N SER A 138 -0.47 20.09 -4.83
CA SER A 138 -0.16 21.13 -5.85
C SER A 138 1.31 21.14 -6.30
N ASN A 139 1.96 19.98 -6.40
CA ASN A 139 3.38 19.81 -6.76
C ASN A 139 4.39 20.58 -5.87
N LYS A 140 3.98 21.01 -4.66
CA LYS A 140 4.85 21.75 -3.73
C LYS A 140 5.87 20.86 -3.01
N PHE A 141 5.62 19.55 -3.01
CA PHE A 141 6.41 18.58 -2.27
C PHE A 141 6.94 17.49 -3.19
N LYS A 142 8.03 16.85 -2.78
CA LYS A 142 8.58 15.71 -3.52
C LYS A 142 7.82 14.45 -3.11
N LEU A 143 7.16 13.82 -4.08
CA LEU A 143 6.44 12.57 -3.95
C LEU A 143 7.16 11.49 -4.74
N THR A 144 7.43 10.36 -4.10
CA THR A 144 8.05 9.19 -4.74
C THR A 144 7.20 7.96 -4.45
N LEU A 145 6.51 7.44 -5.47
CA LEU A 145 5.81 6.16 -5.38
C LEU A 145 6.81 5.05 -5.74
N HIS A 146 7.19 4.25 -4.76
CA HIS A 146 8.10 3.13 -4.95
C HIS A 146 7.37 1.90 -5.45
N GLU A 147 7.88 1.31 -6.53
CA GLU A 147 7.41 0.03 -7.09
C GLU A 147 8.50 -1.06 -7.01
N ASP A 148 9.67 -0.72 -6.49
CA ASP A 148 10.88 -1.54 -6.38
C ASP A 148 11.19 -2.00 -4.95
N LEU A 149 10.39 -1.57 -3.97
CA LEU A 149 10.56 -1.94 -2.57
C LEU A 149 9.63 -3.11 -2.20
N SER A 150 10.16 -4.05 -1.41
CA SER A 150 9.34 -5.07 -0.75
C SER A 150 8.78 -4.54 0.57
N LEU A 151 7.58 -5.01 0.92
CA LEU A 151 6.91 -4.74 2.19
C LEU A 151 6.50 -6.07 2.81
N ILE A 152 6.95 -6.33 4.06
CA ILE A 152 6.72 -7.58 4.79
C ILE A 152 6.25 -7.26 6.20
#